data_822aca280ecc49abd482baa3dc971b68
#
_entry.id   822aca280ecc49abd482baa3dc971b68
#
_cell.length_a   1.000
_cell.length_b   1.000
_cell.length_c   1.000
_cell.angle_alpha   90.00
_cell.angle_beta   90.00
_cell.angle_gamma   90.00
#
_symmetry.space_group_name_H-M   'P 1'
#
loop_
_entity.id
_entity.type
_entity.pdbx_description
1 polymer ?
#
loop_
_entity_poly.entity_id
_entity_poly.type
_entity_poly.pdbx_seq_one_letter_code
_entity_poly.pdbx_strand_id
1 'polypeptide(L)'
;IRRPPRSTPLYSSAASDVYKRQTMNTLHLYNTLEKKTSVFNPIDKNNVRMYACGPTVYDFIHIGNARPLVVFDVLVRLLRTMYPKVTYVRNITDIDDKINKRATEKEIQISELTKETIKNFHYDCKSLGNLNPDFEPRATDHINEIIEMIEILISKQFAYVSSGNVLFSVGKFKKYGMLSGRSLKDMISGSRVDIAEYKDKPGDFILWKPSTEDLPGWDSPWGRGRPGWHIECSAMSKKYLGEQFDIHAGGLDLIFPHHENEIAQSCCANDSEVMANFWLHNGYVTSDGEKMSKSLGNFTTINELLFHFDGEAIRYALLQAHYRAPLSFSKKSLEEAKKSLSRLYRAVEGFEVNGKPDEELIINLCDDINTPKALARAHYLTDEANKGSKECAQKLKNSSKLLGILSQSTEEWFKFRKELNQSQSFEISMTEKEIEELILERKTAKDSKDYSKADQIREKLLKLDIVLE
;
A
#
# COMPACT_ATOMS: atom_id res chain seq x y z
N ILE A 1 30.49 7.97 68.90
CA ILE A 1 30.08 6.80 68.10
C ILE A 1 29.85 7.35 66.69
N ARG A 2 30.78 7.08 65.73
CA ARG A 2 30.68 7.43 64.33
C ARG A 2 29.86 6.36 63.64
N ARG A 3 28.84 6.77 62.89
CA ARG A 3 28.04 5.87 61.98
C ARG A 3 28.89 5.51 60.74
N PRO A 4 28.87 4.25 60.26
CA PRO A 4 29.56 3.87 59.04
C PRO A 4 28.86 4.45 57.81
N PRO A 5 29.58 4.70 56.70
CA PRO A 5 29.01 5.20 55.48
C PRO A 5 28.10 4.16 54.80
N ARG A 6 26.92 4.57 54.37
CA ARG A 6 26.03 3.72 53.57
C ARG A 6 26.66 3.47 52.21
N SER A 7 27.03 2.25 51.94
CA SER A 7 27.37 1.76 50.60
C SER A 7 26.10 1.70 49.76
N THR A 8 25.98 2.57 48.76
CA THR A 8 24.97 2.46 47.71
C THR A 8 25.40 1.31 46.79
N PRO A 9 24.51 0.34 46.47
CA PRO A 9 24.86 -0.75 45.56
C PRO A 9 24.99 -0.24 44.11
N LEU A 10 26.16 -0.40 43.52
CA LEU A 10 26.48 -0.12 42.11
C LEU A 10 25.76 -1.03 41.09
N TYR A 11 24.92 -1.95 41.56
CA TYR A 11 24.19 -2.92 40.70
C TYR A 11 22.84 -2.43 40.19
N SER A 12 22.35 -1.27 40.63
CA SER A 12 21.00 -0.78 40.25
C SER A 12 20.97 -0.02 38.93
N SER A 13 22.08 0.59 38.49
CA SER A 13 22.10 1.37 37.28
C SER A 13 22.19 0.53 35.99
N ALA A 14 23.09 -0.49 36.00
CA ALA A 14 23.27 -1.34 34.82
C ALA A 14 22.04 -2.23 34.53
N ALA A 15 21.42 -2.80 35.60
CA ALA A 15 20.17 -3.57 35.43
C ALA A 15 19.01 -2.68 35.03
N SER A 16 18.91 -1.43 35.51
CA SER A 16 17.94 -0.44 35.11
C SER A 16 18.17 0.01 33.64
N ASP A 17 19.42 0.17 33.21
CA ASP A 17 19.77 0.53 31.86
C ASP A 17 19.54 -0.62 30.86
N VAL A 18 19.83 -1.87 31.26
CA VAL A 18 19.52 -3.06 30.47
C VAL A 18 17.99 -3.26 30.37
N TYR A 19 17.27 -3.08 31.47
CA TYR A 19 15.79 -3.15 31.47
C TYR A 19 15.17 -2.01 30.70
N LYS A 20 15.65 -0.77 30.80
CA LYS A 20 15.25 0.36 29.97
C LYS A 20 15.57 0.12 28.50
N ARG A 21 16.74 -0.41 28.15
CA ARG A 21 17.09 -0.75 26.76
C ARG A 21 16.22 -1.88 26.20
N GLN A 22 15.84 -2.87 26.99
CA GLN A 22 14.91 -3.93 26.56
C GLN A 22 13.46 -3.45 26.43
N THR A 23 13.03 -2.44 27.21
CA THR A 23 11.70 -1.82 27.08
C THR A 23 11.64 -0.71 26.02
N MET A 24 12.78 -0.11 25.66
CA MET A 24 12.82 1.01 24.70
C MET A 24 12.56 0.62 23.25
N ASN A 25 12.71 -0.66 22.88
CA ASN A 25 12.47 -1.14 21.50
C ASN A 25 11.27 -2.11 21.41
N THR A 26 10.31 -1.98 22.30
CA THR A 26 9.09 -2.80 22.21
C THR A 26 8.17 -2.23 21.15
N LEU A 27 7.88 -3.02 20.10
CA LEU A 27 6.96 -2.64 19.05
C LEU A 27 5.52 -2.75 19.56
N HIS A 28 4.80 -1.65 19.48
CA HIS A 28 3.36 -1.55 19.72
C HIS A 28 2.66 -1.34 18.38
N LEU A 29 1.59 -2.08 18.14
CA LEU A 29 0.78 -1.96 16.93
C LEU A 29 -0.70 -1.89 17.29
N TYR A 30 -1.44 -1.03 16.62
CA TYR A 30 -2.89 -1.02 16.73
C TYR A 30 -3.48 -2.20 15.95
N ASN A 31 -4.14 -3.10 16.68
CA ASN A 31 -4.81 -4.25 16.08
C ASN A 31 -6.28 -3.91 15.79
N THR A 32 -6.67 -3.86 14.53
CA THR A 32 -8.06 -3.57 14.12
C THR A 32 -9.03 -4.61 14.68
N LEU A 33 -8.63 -5.87 14.80
CA LEU A 33 -9.45 -6.95 15.35
C LEU A 33 -9.78 -6.72 16.82
N GLU A 34 -8.78 -6.32 17.60
CA GLU A 34 -8.93 -6.05 19.06
C GLU A 34 -9.35 -4.60 19.37
N LYS A 35 -9.29 -3.71 18.37
CA LYS A 35 -9.56 -2.27 18.50
C LYS A 35 -8.72 -1.57 19.57
N LYS A 36 -7.50 -2.04 19.79
CA LYS A 36 -6.55 -1.47 20.76
C LYS A 36 -5.11 -1.59 20.25
N THR A 37 -4.25 -0.74 20.81
CA THR A 37 -2.79 -0.87 20.64
C THR A 37 -2.26 -1.86 21.66
N SER A 38 -1.48 -2.83 21.21
CA SER A 38 -0.88 -3.85 22.06
C SER A 38 0.57 -4.13 21.65
N VAL A 39 1.31 -4.76 22.54
CA VAL A 39 2.68 -5.20 22.26
C VAL A 39 2.67 -6.26 21.18
N PHE A 40 3.49 -6.07 20.16
CA PHE A 40 3.67 -7.07 19.12
C PHE A 40 4.59 -8.20 19.61
N ASN A 41 4.02 -9.40 19.70
CA ASN A 41 4.74 -10.62 20.02
C ASN A 41 4.56 -11.59 18.86
N PRO A 42 5.60 -11.88 18.06
CA PRO A 42 5.49 -12.80 16.93
C PRO A 42 5.32 -14.24 17.41
N ILE A 43 4.65 -15.05 16.57
CA ILE A 43 4.47 -16.50 16.78
C ILE A 43 5.84 -17.19 16.84
N ASP A 44 6.72 -16.80 15.91
CA ASP A 44 8.12 -17.25 15.90
C ASP A 44 9.05 -16.02 15.90
N LYS A 45 9.82 -15.86 16.98
CA LYS A 45 10.80 -14.76 17.12
C LYS A 45 11.93 -14.82 16.09
N ASN A 46 12.16 -15.96 15.46
CA ASN A 46 13.17 -16.13 14.42
C ASN A 46 12.65 -15.79 13.02
N ASN A 47 11.33 -15.76 12.81
CA ASN A 47 10.73 -15.47 11.52
C ASN A 47 9.35 -14.83 11.66
N VAL A 48 9.29 -13.51 11.59
CA VAL A 48 8.01 -12.77 11.54
C VAL A 48 7.40 -12.94 10.16
N ARG A 49 6.11 -13.31 10.11
CA ARG A 49 5.38 -13.59 8.87
C ARG A 49 4.30 -12.54 8.65
N MET A 50 4.36 -11.85 7.52
CA MET A 50 3.47 -10.76 7.18
C MET A 50 2.89 -10.93 5.77
N TYR A 51 1.57 -10.79 5.66
CA TYR A 51 0.84 -10.71 4.40
C TYR A 51 0.28 -9.31 4.22
N ALA A 52 0.42 -8.72 3.05
CA ALA A 52 -0.27 -7.49 2.67
C ALA A 52 -1.05 -7.73 1.38
N CYS A 53 -2.33 -7.38 1.38
CA CYS A 53 -3.13 -7.45 0.17
C CYS A 53 -2.59 -6.49 -0.88
N GLY A 54 -2.25 -7.05 -2.04
CA GLY A 54 -1.79 -6.32 -3.21
C GLY A 54 -2.95 -5.79 -4.08
N PRO A 55 -2.64 -5.06 -5.14
CA PRO A 55 -3.65 -4.48 -6.01
C PRO A 55 -4.24 -5.50 -7.00
N THR A 56 -5.45 -5.21 -7.48
CA THR A 56 -5.98 -5.78 -8.72
C THR A 56 -5.38 -5.01 -9.90
N VAL A 57 -4.67 -5.72 -10.77
CA VAL A 57 -3.87 -5.14 -11.86
C VAL A 57 -4.69 -4.92 -13.14
N TYR A 58 -5.59 -3.96 -13.13
CA TYR A 58 -6.40 -3.58 -14.30
C TYR A 58 -6.07 -2.19 -14.87
N ASP A 59 -5.33 -1.37 -14.11
CA ASP A 59 -4.94 -0.01 -14.48
C ASP A 59 -3.76 0.45 -13.62
N PHE A 60 -3.20 1.64 -13.88
CA PHE A 60 -2.22 2.29 -13.01
C PHE A 60 -2.75 2.41 -11.58
N ILE A 61 -1.85 2.25 -10.60
CA ILE A 61 -2.20 2.48 -9.20
C ILE A 61 -2.36 3.97 -8.93
N HIS A 62 -3.38 4.31 -8.15
CA HIS A 62 -3.56 5.67 -7.66
C HIS A 62 -2.91 5.86 -6.28
N ILE A 63 -2.78 7.11 -5.86
CA ILE A 63 -2.12 7.48 -4.60
C ILE A 63 -2.73 6.77 -3.37
N GLY A 64 -4.02 6.46 -3.38
CA GLY A 64 -4.69 5.68 -2.33
C GLY A 64 -4.19 4.24 -2.25
N ASN A 65 -3.87 3.59 -3.39
CA ASN A 65 -3.26 2.26 -3.43
C ASN A 65 -1.78 2.32 -3.02
N ALA A 66 -1.09 3.42 -3.31
CA ALA A 66 0.32 3.58 -2.96
C ALA A 66 0.54 3.75 -1.45
N ARG A 67 -0.45 4.29 -0.72
CA ARG A 67 -0.32 4.53 0.72
C ARG A 67 -0.03 3.26 1.52
N PRO A 68 -0.81 2.17 1.44
CA PRO A 68 -0.49 0.92 2.13
C PRO A 68 0.86 0.35 1.71
N LEU A 69 1.24 0.44 0.42
CA LEU A 69 2.54 -0.04 -0.07
C LEU A 69 3.69 0.66 0.64
N VAL A 70 3.62 1.98 0.80
CA VAL A 70 4.66 2.79 1.45
C VAL A 70 4.67 2.61 2.97
N VAL A 71 3.51 2.60 3.60
CA VAL A 71 3.39 2.45 5.07
C VAL A 71 3.88 1.09 5.53
N PHE A 72 3.42 0.03 4.88
CA PHE A 72 3.81 -1.32 5.29
C PHE A 72 5.23 -1.67 4.86
N ASP A 73 5.81 -1.00 3.87
CA ASP A 73 7.25 -1.05 3.59
C ASP A 73 8.08 -0.50 4.77
N VAL A 74 7.64 0.59 5.40
CA VAL A 74 8.30 1.10 6.63
C VAL A 74 8.21 0.07 7.76
N LEU A 75 7.06 -0.59 7.94
CA LEU A 75 6.92 -1.65 8.93
C LEU A 75 7.86 -2.82 8.63
N VAL A 76 7.93 -3.29 7.40
CA VAL A 76 8.84 -4.39 7.00
C VAL A 76 10.30 -4.01 7.27
N ARG A 77 10.71 -2.77 6.96
CA ARG A 77 12.05 -2.26 7.26
C ARG A 77 12.33 -2.26 8.77
N LEU A 78 11.39 -1.80 9.58
CA LEU A 78 11.48 -1.80 11.03
C LEU A 78 11.60 -3.23 11.56
N LEU A 79 10.71 -4.14 11.16
CA LEU A 79 10.73 -5.54 11.56
C LEU A 79 12.05 -6.24 11.19
N ARG A 80 12.61 -5.96 10.01
CA ARG A 80 13.93 -6.50 9.59
C ARG A 80 15.11 -5.97 10.39
N THR A 81 14.94 -4.88 11.15
CA THR A 81 15.97 -4.43 12.12
C THR A 81 15.80 -5.06 13.49
N MET A 82 14.61 -5.54 13.82
CA MET A 82 14.27 -6.07 15.16
C MET A 82 14.34 -7.60 15.21
N TYR A 83 14.11 -8.28 14.09
CA TYR A 83 14.00 -9.74 14.02
C TYR A 83 14.99 -10.33 13.01
N PRO A 84 15.50 -11.56 13.25
CA PRO A 84 16.49 -12.21 12.37
C PRO A 84 15.97 -12.43 10.94
N LYS A 85 14.68 -12.75 10.81
CA LYS A 85 14.02 -12.97 9.53
C LYS A 85 12.61 -12.37 9.54
N VAL A 86 12.21 -11.84 8.39
CA VAL A 86 10.83 -11.42 8.11
C VAL A 86 10.44 -12.00 6.76
N THR A 87 9.40 -12.81 6.73
CA THR A 87 8.82 -13.31 5.49
C THR A 87 7.64 -12.41 5.12
N TYR A 88 7.86 -11.57 4.12
CA TYR A 88 6.88 -10.61 3.60
C TYR A 88 6.28 -11.11 2.30
N VAL A 89 4.97 -11.29 2.28
CA VAL A 89 4.19 -11.72 1.12
C VAL A 89 3.24 -10.59 0.72
N ARG A 90 3.22 -10.28 -0.58
CA ARG A 90 2.24 -9.37 -1.18
C ARG A 90 1.75 -9.98 -2.47
N ASN A 91 0.45 -10.22 -2.59
CA ASN A 91 -0.10 -10.82 -3.80
C ASN A 91 -0.30 -9.83 -4.94
N ILE A 92 -0.56 -10.38 -6.12
CA ILE A 92 -1.13 -9.69 -7.27
C ILE A 92 -2.42 -10.41 -7.64
N THR A 93 -3.53 -9.66 -7.63
CA THR A 93 -4.82 -10.14 -8.18
C THR A 93 -4.82 -9.85 -9.69
N ASP A 94 -4.51 -10.88 -10.47
CA ASP A 94 -4.43 -10.83 -11.94
C ASP A 94 -5.64 -11.49 -12.64
N ILE A 95 -6.68 -11.78 -11.87
CA ILE A 95 -8.00 -12.22 -12.36
C ILE A 95 -9.12 -11.52 -11.58
N ASP A 96 -9.96 -10.76 -12.27
CA ASP A 96 -11.10 -10.03 -11.71
C ASP A 96 -12.01 -9.55 -12.85
N ASP A 97 -13.30 -9.33 -12.59
CA ASP A 97 -14.23 -8.78 -13.57
C ASP A 97 -13.81 -7.40 -14.07
N LYS A 98 -13.11 -6.60 -13.24
CA LYS A 98 -12.56 -5.30 -13.65
C LYS A 98 -11.46 -5.44 -14.71
N ILE A 99 -10.65 -6.50 -14.61
CA ILE A 99 -9.61 -6.80 -15.59
C ILE A 99 -10.27 -7.16 -16.92
N ASN A 100 -11.28 -8.05 -16.89
CA ASN A 100 -12.01 -8.46 -18.09
C ASN A 100 -12.65 -7.25 -18.77
N LYS A 101 -13.37 -6.42 -18.00
CA LYS A 101 -13.99 -5.20 -18.50
C LYS A 101 -12.97 -4.25 -19.12
N ARG A 102 -11.83 -4.03 -18.45
CA ARG A 102 -10.79 -3.10 -18.92
C ARG A 102 -10.10 -3.59 -20.19
N ALA A 103 -9.87 -4.90 -20.31
CA ALA A 103 -9.33 -5.50 -21.53
C ALA A 103 -10.29 -5.31 -22.73
N THR A 104 -11.58 -5.52 -22.50
CA THR A 104 -12.63 -5.25 -23.51
C THR A 104 -12.69 -3.77 -23.91
N GLU A 105 -12.63 -2.85 -22.95
CA GLU A 105 -12.61 -1.39 -23.22
C GLU A 105 -11.39 -0.95 -24.04
N LYS A 106 -10.24 -1.60 -23.84
CA LYS A 106 -9.00 -1.32 -24.57
C LYS A 106 -8.84 -2.15 -25.86
N GLU A 107 -9.75 -3.07 -26.13
CA GLU A 107 -9.70 -4.01 -27.28
C GLU A 107 -8.40 -4.83 -27.32
N ILE A 108 -7.86 -5.24 -26.16
CA ILE A 108 -6.63 -6.04 -26.03
C ILE A 108 -6.91 -7.35 -25.27
N GLN A 109 -5.97 -8.30 -25.41
CA GLN A 109 -6.03 -9.55 -24.64
C GLN A 109 -5.82 -9.31 -23.13
N ILE A 110 -6.54 -10.08 -22.29
CA ILE A 110 -6.43 -9.98 -20.82
C ILE A 110 -4.99 -10.22 -20.37
N SER A 111 -4.29 -11.20 -20.98
CA SER A 111 -2.89 -11.51 -20.68
C SER A 111 -1.93 -10.36 -21.03
N GLU A 112 -2.23 -9.60 -22.07
CA GLU A 112 -1.46 -8.41 -22.45
C GLU A 112 -1.68 -7.28 -21.45
N LEU A 113 -2.96 -7.00 -21.11
CA LEU A 113 -3.32 -6.01 -20.10
C LEU A 113 -2.63 -6.30 -18.75
N THR A 114 -2.75 -7.53 -18.24
CA THR A 114 -2.18 -7.88 -16.93
C THR A 114 -0.66 -7.80 -16.94
N LYS A 115 0.01 -8.23 -18.02
CA LYS A 115 1.46 -8.13 -18.17
C LYS A 115 1.94 -6.66 -18.15
N GLU A 116 1.25 -5.78 -18.86
CA GLU A 116 1.56 -4.35 -18.91
C GLU A 116 1.33 -3.70 -17.53
N THR A 117 0.17 -3.95 -16.93
CA THR A 117 -0.19 -3.33 -15.64
C THR A 117 0.68 -3.83 -14.49
N ILE A 118 1.11 -5.09 -14.47
CA ILE A 118 2.08 -5.62 -13.50
C ILE A 118 3.44 -4.92 -13.68
N LYS A 119 3.90 -4.74 -14.92
CA LYS A 119 5.15 -4.02 -15.20
C LYS A 119 5.08 -2.58 -14.69
N ASN A 120 3.98 -1.89 -14.93
CA ASN A 120 3.76 -0.52 -14.46
C ASN A 120 3.69 -0.47 -12.93
N PHE A 121 3.00 -1.41 -12.30
CA PHE A 121 2.94 -1.54 -10.83
C PHE A 121 4.34 -1.72 -10.21
N HIS A 122 5.16 -2.59 -10.78
CA HIS A 122 6.54 -2.77 -10.30
C HIS A 122 7.39 -1.51 -10.50
N TYR A 123 7.20 -0.80 -11.61
CA TYR A 123 7.87 0.47 -11.86
C TYR A 123 7.48 1.52 -10.81
N ASP A 124 6.18 1.67 -10.52
CA ASP A 124 5.66 2.58 -9.52
C ASP A 124 6.19 2.22 -8.11
N CYS A 125 6.16 0.94 -7.72
CA CYS A 125 6.72 0.47 -6.45
C CYS A 125 8.22 0.80 -6.31
N LYS A 126 9.00 0.54 -7.36
CA LYS A 126 10.43 0.85 -7.39
C LYS A 126 10.69 2.35 -7.28
N SER A 127 9.92 3.16 -8.01
CA SER A 127 10.05 4.62 -7.99
C SER A 127 9.72 5.21 -6.62
N LEU A 128 8.74 4.62 -5.91
CA LEU A 128 8.43 4.96 -4.52
C LEU A 128 9.45 4.43 -3.50
N GLY A 129 10.49 3.72 -3.94
CA GLY A 129 11.51 3.15 -3.06
C GLY A 129 11.03 1.99 -2.19
N ASN A 130 9.96 1.30 -2.59
CA ASN A 130 9.46 0.14 -1.86
C ASN A 130 10.39 -1.06 -2.02
N LEU A 131 10.54 -1.84 -0.93
CA LEU A 131 11.20 -3.13 -0.98
C LEU A 131 10.34 -4.12 -1.77
N ASN A 132 11.00 -5.02 -2.50
CA ASN A 132 10.31 -6.18 -3.05
C ASN A 132 9.85 -7.09 -1.92
N PRO A 133 8.66 -7.70 -2.01
CA PRO A 133 8.27 -8.76 -1.11
C PRO A 133 9.17 -10.00 -1.32
N ASP A 134 9.26 -10.87 -0.30
CA ASP A 134 9.98 -12.14 -0.43
C ASP A 134 9.23 -13.10 -1.37
N PHE A 135 7.89 -13.02 -1.38
CA PHE A 135 7.01 -13.71 -2.31
C PHE A 135 5.93 -12.77 -2.83
N GLU A 136 5.71 -12.81 -4.15
CA GLU A 136 4.65 -12.03 -4.81
C GLU A 136 3.75 -12.97 -5.65
N PRO A 137 2.91 -13.79 -4.96
CA PRO A 137 2.07 -14.76 -5.65
C PRO A 137 0.99 -14.09 -6.49
N ARG A 138 0.69 -14.69 -7.65
CA ARG A 138 -0.44 -14.31 -8.51
C ARG A 138 -1.59 -15.26 -8.29
N ALA A 139 -2.81 -14.75 -8.34
CA ALA A 139 -4.01 -15.59 -8.18
C ALA A 139 -4.09 -16.69 -9.25
N THR A 140 -3.73 -16.39 -10.50
CA THR A 140 -3.74 -17.35 -11.61
C THR A 140 -2.74 -18.50 -11.47
N ASP A 141 -1.66 -18.30 -10.73
CA ASP A 141 -0.65 -19.34 -10.46
C ASP A 141 -1.03 -20.25 -9.26
N HIS A 142 -2.16 -19.98 -8.60
CA HIS A 142 -2.57 -20.65 -7.34
C HIS A 142 -3.96 -21.25 -7.40
N ILE A 143 -4.45 -21.57 -8.60
CA ILE A 143 -5.80 -22.13 -8.82
C ILE A 143 -5.98 -23.44 -8.09
N ASN A 144 -4.96 -24.30 -8.06
CA ASN A 144 -5.05 -25.61 -7.38
C ASN A 144 -5.23 -25.44 -5.87
N GLU A 145 -4.46 -24.55 -5.24
CA GLU A 145 -4.58 -24.27 -3.80
C GLU A 145 -5.94 -23.63 -3.46
N ILE A 146 -6.48 -22.82 -4.36
CA ILE A 146 -7.82 -22.23 -4.22
C ILE A 146 -8.88 -23.33 -4.29
N ILE A 147 -8.81 -24.21 -5.29
CA ILE A 147 -9.76 -25.33 -5.44
C ILE A 147 -9.70 -26.24 -4.20
N GLU A 148 -8.50 -26.63 -3.76
CA GLU A 148 -8.31 -27.45 -2.56
C GLU A 148 -8.95 -26.80 -1.32
N MET A 149 -8.76 -25.50 -1.10
CA MET A 149 -9.38 -24.81 0.03
C MET A 149 -10.91 -24.80 -0.07
N ILE A 150 -11.46 -24.62 -1.25
CA ILE A 150 -12.90 -24.64 -1.49
C ILE A 150 -13.46 -26.06 -1.22
N GLU A 151 -12.79 -27.13 -1.67
CA GLU A 151 -13.20 -28.53 -1.40
C GLU A 151 -13.22 -28.79 0.12
N ILE A 152 -12.22 -28.33 0.87
CA ILE A 152 -12.21 -28.40 2.33
C ILE A 152 -13.43 -27.69 2.92
N LEU A 153 -13.74 -26.48 2.47
CA LEU A 153 -14.89 -25.70 2.96
C LEU A 153 -16.23 -26.41 2.66
N ILE A 154 -16.35 -27.03 1.48
CA ILE A 154 -17.55 -27.85 1.12
C ILE A 154 -17.65 -29.08 2.01
N SER A 155 -16.55 -29.83 2.16
CA SER A 155 -16.54 -31.05 2.98
C SER A 155 -16.92 -30.78 4.44
N LYS A 156 -16.54 -29.61 4.97
CA LYS A 156 -16.89 -29.11 6.30
C LYS A 156 -18.26 -28.42 6.35
N GLN A 157 -18.97 -28.39 5.24
CA GLN A 157 -20.30 -27.77 5.09
C GLN A 157 -20.33 -26.24 5.30
N PHE A 158 -19.20 -25.54 5.24
CA PHE A 158 -19.16 -24.07 5.24
C PHE A 158 -19.41 -23.47 3.87
N ALA A 159 -19.32 -24.26 2.80
CA ALA A 159 -19.63 -23.86 1.45
C ALA A 159 -20.65 -24.84 0.80
N TYR A 160 -21.30 -24.37 -0.26
CA TYR A 160 -22.29 -25.15 -1.03
C TYR A 160 -22.22 -24.77 -2.51
N VAL A 161 -22.68 -25.74 -3.36
CA VAL A 161 -22.74 -25.55 -4.81
C VAL A 161 -24.16 -25.16 -5.20
N SER A 162 -24.32 -24.11 -6.00
CA SER A 162 -25.62 -23.69 -6.53
C SER A 162 -25.46 -23.08 -7.92
N SER A 163 -26.17 -23.66 -8.90
CA SER A 163 -26.17 -23.21 -10.32
C SER A 163 -24.76 -23.02 -10.89
N GLY A 164 -23.84 -23.95 -10.61
CA GLY A 164 -22.44 -23.89 -11.05
C GLY A 164 -21.54 -22.94 -10.27
N ASN A 165 -22.09 -22.18 -9.33
CA ASN A 165 -21.32 -21.34 -8.40
C ASN A 165 -21.00 -22.13 -7.12
N VAL A 166 -19.89 -21.83 -6.46
CA VAL A 166 -19.64 -22.26 -5.09
C VAL A 166 -19.68 -21.02 -4.20
N LEU A 167 -20.47 -21.12 -3.12
CA LEU A 167 -20.69 -20.00 -2.20
C LEU A 167 -20.31 -20.39 -0.77
N PHE A 168 -19.75 -19.42 -0.04
CA PHE A 168 -19.53 -19.53 1.40
C PHE A 168 -20.82 -19.20 2.13
N SER A 169 -21.22 -20.08 3.07
CA SER A 169 -22.42 -19.91 3.91
C SER A 169 -22.07 -19.08 5.16
N VAL A 170 -22.21 -17.77 5.09
CA VAL A 170 -21.83 -16.84 6.16
C VAL A 170 -22.50 -17.15 7.49
N GLY A 171 -23.77 -17.58 7.46
CA GLY A 171 -24.52 -17.89 8.68
C GLY A 171 -23.96 -19.07 9.50
N LYS A 172 -23.07 -19.90 8.92
CA LYS A 172 -22.40 -21.01 9.61
C LYS A 172 -21.16 -20.59 10.39
N PHE A 173 -20.54 -19.48 10.04
CA PHE A 173 -19.41 -18.91 10.78
C PHE A 173 -19.90 -17.91 11.84
N LYS A 174 -20.07 -18.38 13.08
CA LYS A 174 -20.66 -17.59 14.18
C LYS A 174 -19.90 -16.31 14.53
N LYS A 175 -18.61 -16.23 14.21
CA LYS A 175 -17.74 -15.07 14.48
C LYS A 175 -17.73 -14.05 13.35
N TYR A 176 -18.55 -14.23 12.30
CA TYR A 176 -18.59 -13.29 11.17
C TYR A 176 -18.97 -11.89 11.62
N GLY A 177 -18.22 -10.90 11.19
CA GLY A 177 -18.34 -9.50 11.63
C GLY A 177 -17.40 -9.10 12.77
N MET A 178 -16.53 -10.03 13.22
CA MET A 178 -15.61 -9.77 14.34
C MET A 178 -14.58 -8.67 14.03
N LEU A 179 -14.09 -8.60 12.79
CA LEU A 179 -13.11 -7.60 12.36
C LEU A 179 -13.78 -6.24 12.10
N SER A 180 -14.85 -6.24 11.32
CA SER A 180 -15.57 -5.03 10.94
C SER A 180 -16.41 -4.43 12.08
N GLY A 181 -16.77 -5.23 13.05
CA GLY A 181 -17.69 -4.86 14.12
C GLY A 181 -19.15 -4.70 13.66
N ARG A 182 -19.48 -5.24 12.46
CA ARG A 182 -20.82 -5.18 11.87
C ARG A 182 -21.59 -6.47 12.18
N SER A 183 -22.86 -6.34 12.52
CA SER A 183 -23.73 -7.52 12.60
C SER A 183 -24.12 -7.99 11.19
N LEU A 184 -24.38 -9.28 11.03
CA LEU A 184 -24.86 -9.83 9.76
C LEU A 184 -26.17 -9.16 9.30
N LYS A 185 -27.02 -8.75 10.25
CA LYS A 185 -28.27 -8.03 9.97
C LYS A 185 -28.01 -6.64 9.39
N ASP A 186 -27.03 -5.89 9.92
CA ASP A 186 -26.68 -4.57 9.40
C ASP A 186 -26.07 -4.65 7.99
N MET A 187 -25.31 -5.72 7.73
CA MET A 187 -24.72 -5.98 6.42
C MET A 187 -25.79 -6.27 5.35
N ILE A 188 -26.81 -7.06 5.67
CA ILE A 188 -27.92 -7.38 4.78
C ILE A 188 -28.80 -6.15 4.55
N SER A 189 -29.11 -5.38 5.57
CA SER A 189 -29.96 -4.18 5.46
C SER A 189 -29.30 -3.04 4.67
N GLY A 190 -27.96 -2.97 4.64
CA GLY A 190 -27.20 -2.00 3.87
C GLY A 190 -26.98 -2.36 2.39
N SER A 191 -27.25 -3.59 2.01
CA SER A 191 -27.09 -4.05 0.62
C SER A 191 -28.40 -3.86 -0.14
N ARG A 192 -28.46 -2.86 -1.04
CA ARG A 192 -29.53 -2.64 -2.04
C ARG A 192 -29.39 -3.59 -3.25
N VAL A 193 -28.79 -4.78 -3.06
CA VAL A 193 -28.53 -5.70 -4.16
C VAL A 193 -29.66 -6.71 -4.21
N ASP A 194 -30.27 -6.89 -5.37
CA ASP A 194 -31.17 -8.01 -5.66
C ASP A 194 -30.45 -9.32 -5.30
N ILE A 195 -31.12 -10.16 -4.51
CA ILE A 195 -30.57 -11.43 -4.11
C ILE A 195 -30.50 -12.31 -5.36
N ALA A 196 -29.27 -12.61 -5.79
CA ALA A 196 -29.09 -13.51 -6.92
C ALA A 196 -29.72 -14.90 -6.60
N GLU A 197 -30.48 -15.44 -7.52
CA GLU A 197 -31.26 -16.68 -7.34
C GLU A 197 -30.43 -17.90 -6.89
N TYR A 198 -29.12 -17.89 -7.16
CA TYR A 198 -28.21 -18.95 -6.74
C TYR A 198 -27.74 -18.83 -5.29
N LYS A 199 -28.11 -17.81 -4.52
CA LYS A 199 -27.72 -17.63 -3.12
C LYS A 199 -28.80 -18.13 -2.17
N ASP A 200 -28.43 -18.97 -1.21
CA ASP A 200 -29.34 -19.40 -0.13
C ASP A 200 -29.67 -18.23 0.80
N LYS A 201 -28.69 -17.34 1.07
CA LYS A 201 -28.86 -16.15 1.91
C LYS A 201 -28.16 -14.94 1.30
N PRO A 202 -28.69 -13.72 1.52
CA PRO A 202 -28.14 -12.49 0.95
C PRO A 202 -26.66 -12.22 1.29
N GLY A 203 -26.23 -12.66 2.48
CA GLY A 203 -24.86 -12.45 2.97
C GLY A 203 -23.83 -13.42 2.40
N ASP A 204 -24.28 -14.52 1.75
CA ASP A 204 -23.37 -15.51 1.22
C ASP A 204 -22.58 -14.95 0.05
N PHE A 205 -21.30 -15.32 -0.07
CA PHE A 205 -20.40 -14.77 -1.06
C PHE A 205 -19.70 -15.84 -1.90
N ILE A 206 -19.32 -15.46 -3.11
CA ILE A 206 -18.78 -16.38 -4.12
C ILE A 206 -17.35 -16.78 -3.76
N LEU A 207 -17.10 -18.09 -3.81
CA LEU A 207 -15.78 -18.72 -3.75
C LEU A 207 -15.30 -19.15 -5.15
N TRP A 208 -16.24 -19.61 -6.00
CA TRP A 208 -15.99 -20.01 -7.39
C TRP A 208 -17.19 -19.63 -8.24
N LYS A 209 -16.94 -19.10 -9.44
CA LYS A 209 -18.02 -18.73 -10.34
C LYS A 209 -17.77 -19.25 -11.76
N PRO A 210 -18.80 -19.68 -12.51
CA PRO A 210 -18.66 -20.16 -13.87
C PRO A 210 -17.98 -19.15 -14.78
N SER A 211 -17.20 -19.64 -15.74
CA SER A 211 -16.60 -18.83 -16.80
C SER A 211 -16.97 -19.41 -18.16
N THR A 212 -17.41 -18.54 -19.06
CA THR A 212 -17.63 -18.84 -20.47
C THR A 212 -16.29 -19.01 -21.20
N GLU A 213 -16.29 -19.51 -22.42
CA GLU A 213 -15.04 -19.79 -23.16
C GLU A 213 -14.25 -18.53 -23.50
N ASP A 214 -14.93 -17.40 -23.67
CA ASP A 214 -14.37 -16.09 -23.93
C ASP A 214 -13.73 -15.42 -22.71
N LEU A 215 -13.96 -15.96 -21.50
CA LEU A 215 -13.39 -15.48 -20.25
C LEU A 215 -12.34 -16.45 -19.68
N PRO A 216 -11.37 -15.96 -18.90
CA PRO A 216 -10.46 -16.81 -18.16
C PRO A 216 -11.21 -17.83 -17.31
N GLY A 217 -10.76 -19.07 -17.31
CA GLY A 217 -11.38 -20.10 -16.51
C GLY A 217 -10.55 -21.36 -16.50
N TRP A 218 -10.69 -22.10 -15.43
CA TRP A 218 -9.97 -23.35 -15.14
C TRP A 218 -10.98 -24.45 -14.83
N ASP A 219 -10.59 -25.69 -15.11
CA ASP A 219 -11.37 -26.85 -14.75
C ASP A 219 -11.41 -27.02 -13.23
N SER A 220 -12.56 -27.37 -12.71
CA SER A 220 -12.79 -27.64 -11.30
C SER A 220 -13.84 -28.73 -11.11
N PRO A 221 -13.99 -29.33 -9.91
CA PRO A 221 -15.05 -30.27 -9.61
C PRO A 221 -16.47 -29.73 -9.86
N TRP A 222 -16.63 -28.43 -9.94
CA TRP A 222 -17.92 -27.73 -10.12
C TRP A 222 -18.14 -27.24 -11.55
N GLY A 223 -17.23 -27.59 -12.46
CA GLY A 223 -17.19 -27.13 -13.84
C GLY A 223 -16.15 -26.03 -14.09
N ARG A 224 -16.03 -25.64 -15.37
CA ARG A 224 -15.11 -24.58 -15.77
C ARG A 224 -15.51 -23.24 -15.16
N GLY A 225 -14.58 -22.59 -14.47
CA GLY A 225 -14.86 -21.33 -13.77
C GLY A 225 -13.60 -20.59 -13.31
N ARG A 226 -13.80 -19.60 -12.44
CA ARG A 226 -12.76 -18.79 -11.86
C ARG A 226 -13.00 -18.50 -10.38
N PRO A 227 -11.95 -18.22 -9.58
CA PRO A 227 -12.09 -17.90 -8.17
C PRO A 227 -12.90 -16.64 -7.92
N GLY A 228 -13.55 -16.56 -6.76
CA GLY A 228 -14.01 -15.33 -6.16
C GLY A 228 -12.82 -14.57 -5.57
N TRP A 229 -12.92 -13.26 -5.52
CA TRP A 229 -11.82 -12.36 -5.08
C TRP A 229 -11.26 -12.66 -3.69
N HIS A 230 -12.09 -13.12 -2.75
CA HIS A 230 -11.69 -13.28 -1.35
C HIS A 230 -10.89 -14.55 -1.08
N ILE A 231 -11.16 -15.65 -1.81
CA ILE A 231 -10.52 -16.94 -1.58
C ILE A 231 -9.05 -16.94 -2.03
N GLU A 232 -8.67 -16.05 -2.95
CA GLU A 232 -7.33 -15.92 -3.49
C GLU A 232 -6.32 -15.66 -2.36
N CYS A 233 -6.55 -14.61 -1.56
CA CYS A 233 -5.65 -14.23 -0.46
C CYS A 233 -5.63 -15.27 0.65
N SER A 234 -6.75 -15.93 0.94
CA SER A 234 -6.79 -17.01 1.93
C SER A 234 -5.94 -18.20 1.52
N ALA A 235 -6.02 -18.63 0.26
CA ALA A 235 -5.23 -19.76 -0.25
C ALA A 235 -3.74 -19.39 -0.36
N MET A 236 -3.42 -18.22 -0.92
CA MET A 236 -2.04 -17.77 -1.07
C MET A 236 -1.35 -17.50 0.27
N SER A 237 -2.01 -16.85 1.24
CA SER A 237 -1.43 -16.64 2.57
C SER A 237 -1.15 -17.97 3.28
N LYS A 238 -2.08 -18.94 3.22
CA LYS A 238 -1.85 -20.28 3.77
C LYS A 238 -0.63 -20.95 3.16
N LYS A 239 -0.47 -20.89 1.84
CA LYS A 239 0.65 -21.53 1.13
C LYS A 239 2.01 -21.00 1.57
N TYR A 240 2.15 -19.67 1.71
CA TYR A 240 3.43 -19.04 1.97
C TYR A 240 3.73 -18.79 3.45
N LEU A 241 2.69 -18.59 4.26
CA LEU A 241 2.84 -18.22 5.68
C LEU A 241 2.27 -19.26 6.64
N GLY A 242 1.57 -20.29 6.14
CA GLY A 242 0.91 -21.30 6.96
C GLY A 242 -0.50 -20.87 7.40
N GLU A 243 -1.12 -21.73 8.23
CA GLU A 243 -2.52 -21.55 8.66
C GLU A 243 -2.73 -20.35 9.58
N GLN A 244 -1.69 -20.00 10.34
CA GLN A 244 -1.63 -18.82 11.21
C GLN A 244 -0.33 -18.06 10.97
N PHE A 245 -0.41 -16.74 10.96
CA PHE A 245 0.76 -15.86 10.79
C PHE A 245 0.62 -14.58 11.63
N ASP A 246 1.65 -13.75 11.64
CA ASP A 246 1.72 -12.66 12.61
C ASP A 246 0.89 -11.45 12.21
N ILE A 247 1.03 -10.95 10.97
CA ILE A 247 0.45 -9.68 10.53
C ILE A 247 -0.26 -9.83 9.20
N HIS A 248 -1.52 -9.40 9.14
CA HIS A 248 -2.27 -9.16 7.90
C HIS A 248 -2.55 -7.67 7.74
N ALA A 249 -2.23 -7.12 6.56
CA ALA A 249 -2.27 -5.67 6.33
C ALA A 249 -2.97 -5.28 5.02
N GLY A 250 -3.60 -4.10 5.01
CA GLY A 250 -4.26 -3.57 3.82
C GLY A 250 -4.88 -2.18 4.01
N GLY A 251 -5.67 -1.73 3.06
CA GLY A 251 -6.45 -0.51 3.16
C GLY A 251 -7.66 -0.66 4.10
N LEU A 252 -8.12 0.46 4.65
CA LEU A 252 -9.31 0.49 5.52
C LEU A 252 -10.58 -0.02 4.80
N ASP A 253 -10.64 0.12 3.50
CA ASP A 253 -11.73 -0.37 2.64
C ASP A 253 -11.73 -1.91 2.49
N LEU A 254 -10.61 -2.58 2.79
CA LEU A 254 -10.52 -4.03 2.77
C LEU A 254 -11.05 -4.69 4.04
N ILE A 255 -11.24 -3.96 5.15
CA ILE A 255 -11.79 -4.53 6.39
C ILE A 255 -13.06 -5.31 6.08
N PHE A 256 -13.97 -4.70 5.30
CA PHE A 256 -15.21 -5.33 4.90
C PHE A 256 -15.54 -5.02 3.44
N PRO A 257 -15.87 -6.02 2.62
CA PRO A 257 -16.05 -7.43 3.02
C PRO A 257 -14.77 -8.30 2.95
N HIS A 258 -13.67 -7.82 2.35
CA HIS A 258 -12.53 -8.66 1.90
C HIS A 258 -11.86 -9.41 3.06
N HIS A 259 -11.28 -8.72 4.02
CA HIS A 259 -10.56 -9.34 5.15
C HIS A 259 -11.50 -10.11 6.10
N GLU A 260 -12.74 -9.63 6.28
CA GLU A 260 -13.75 -10.38 7.03
C GLU A 260 -14.04 -11.75 6.39
N ASN A 261 -14.15 -11.78 5.05
CA ASN A 261 -14.36 -13.00 4.28
C ASN A 261 -13.14 -13.93 4.32
N GLU A 262 -11.92 -13.35 4.28
CA GLU A 262 -10.70 -14.14 4.42
C GLU A 262 -10.59 -14.82 5.78
N ILE A 263 -10.94 -14.12 6.87
CA ILE A 263 -11.01 -14.71 8.22
C ILE A 263 -11.98 -15.89 8.22
N ALA A 264 -13.18 -15.70 7.68
CA ALA A 264 -14.18 -16.75 7.65
C ALA A 264 -13.71 -17.97 6.86
N GLN A 265 -13.15 -17.78 5.68
CA GLN A 265 -12.61 -18.85 4.84
C GLN A 265 -11.47 -19.58 5.53
N SER A 266 -10.47 -18.87 6.01
CA SER A 266 -9.25 -19.45 6.57
C SER A 266 -9.52 -20.16 7.89
N CYS A 267 -10.29 -19.54 8.80
CA CYS A 267 -10.61 -20.16 10.08
C CYS A 267 -11.45 -21.44 9.90
N CYS A 268 -12.44 -21.43 8.99
CA CYS A 268 -13.27 -22.60 8.73
C CYS A 268 -12.50 -23.71 7.99
N ALA A 269 -11.65 -23.36 7.03
CA ALA A 269 -10.86 -24.35 6.29
C ALA A 269 -9.83 -25.04 7.17
N ASN A 270 -9.21 -24.31 8.10
CA ASN A 270 -8.08 -24.79 8.90
C ASN A 270 -8.47 -25.23 10.34
N ASP A 271 -9.75 -25.20 10.72
CA ASP A 271 -10.24 -25.41 12.10
C ASP A 271 -9.49 -24.53 13.12
N SER A 272 -9.16 -23.32 12.74
CA SER A 272 -8.39 -22.38 13.56
C SER A 272 -9.27 -21.26 14.10
N GLU A 273 -8.88 -20.76 15.28
CA GLU A 273 -9.55 -19.60 15.90
C GLU A 273 -9.12 -18.27 15.25
N VAL A 274 -7.92 -18.24 14.67
CA VAL A 274 -7.23 -17.04 14.19
C VAL A 274 -6.47 -17.34 12.90
N MET A 275 -6.62 -16.48 11.91
CA MET A 275 -5.82 -16.48 10.69
C MET A 275 -4.54 -15.63 10.86
N ALA A 276 -4.67 -14.43 11.38
CA ALA A 276 -3.56 -13.54 11.67
C ALA A 276 -3.73 -12.89 13.05
N ASN A 277 -2.61 -12.74 13.79
CA ASN A 277 -2.63 -12.19 15.15
C ASN A 277 -2.87 -10.67 15.15
N PHE A 278 -2.33 -9.94 14.18
CA PHE A 278 -2.49 -8.49 14.02
C PHE A 278 -3.09 -8.16 12.66
N TRP A 279 -4.13 -7.33 12.68
CA TRP A 279 -4.78 -6.78 11.50
C TRP A 279 -4.51 -5.29 11.43
N LEU A 280 -3.78 -4.86 10.41
CA LEU A 280 -3.34 -3.48 10.26
C LEU A 280 -4.02 -2.83 9.04
N HIS A 281 -4.64 -1.67 9.26
CA HIS A 281 -5.33 -0.97 8.18
C HIS A 281 -4.92 0.50 8.14
N ASN A 282 -4.53 0.98 6.96
CA ASN A 282 -4.24 2.39 6.75
C ASN A 282 -5.50 3.17 6.38
N GLY A 283 -5.57 4.42 6.85
CA GLY A 283 -6.66 5.35 6.55
C GLY A 283 -6.71 5.77 5.08
N TYR A 284 -7.79 6.40 4.68
CA TYR A 284 -8.01 6.90 3.32
C TYR A 284 -7.08 8.06 2.95
N VAL A 285 -6.82 8.20 1.65
CA VAL A 285 -6.29 9.44 1.07
C VAL A 285 -7.47 10.26 0.56
N THR A 286 -7.46 11.55 0.89
CA THR A 286 -8.47 12.52 0.45
C THR A 286 -7.81 13.60 -0.40
N SER A 287 -8.54 14.12 -1.40
CA SER A 287 -8.17 15.31 -2.15
C SER A 287 -9.18 16.40 -1.80
N ASP A 288 -8.69 17.56 -1.36
CA ASP A 288 -9.52 18.72 -0.98
C ASP A 288 -10.65 18.39 0.01
N GLY A 289 -10.39 17.42 0.93
CA GLY A 289 -11.34 16.97 1.94
C GLY A 289 -12.29 15.86 1.49
N GLU A 290 -12.34 15.50 0.21
CA GLU A 290 -13.16 14.42 -0.32
C GLU A 290 -12.33 13.15 -0.55
N LYS A 291 -12.96 11.98 -0.35
CA LYS A 291 -12.31 10.70 -0.66
C LYS A 291 -12.01 10.61 -2.15
N MET A 292 -10.76 10.32 -2.50
CA MET A 292 -10.39 10.06 -3.89
C MET A 292 -11.11 8.84 -4.43
N SER A 293 -11.76 8.97 -5.58
CA SER A 293 -12.38 7.87 -6.30
C SER A 293 -12.44 8.12 -7.80
N LYS A 294 -12.38 7.04 -8.60
CA LYS A 294 -12.51 7.11 -10.07
C LYS A 294 -13.83 7.72 -10.50
N SER A 295 -14.92 7.43 -9.77
CA SER A 295 -16.27 7.93 -10.08
C SER A 295 -16.40 9.45 -9.90
N LEU A 296 -15.58 10.06 -9.06
CA LEU A 296 -15.53 11.51 -8.86
C LEU A 296 -14.51 12.21 -9.77
N GLY A 297 -13.69 11.46 -10.51
CA GLY A 297 -12.66 12.02 -11.39
C GLY A 297 -11.54 12.78 -10.66
N ASN A 298 -11.43 12.62 -9.33
CA ASN A 298 -10.49 13.34 -8.47
C ASN A 298 -9.34 12.45 -8.00
N PHE A 299 -9.06 11.34 -8.68
CA PHE A 299 -7.94 10.47 -8.35
C PHE A 299 -6.73 10.78 -9.24
N THR A 300 -5.53 10.68 -8.64
CA THR A 300 -4.27 10.87 -9.34
C THR A 300 -3.47 9.58 -9.27
N THR A 301 -2.96 9.11 -10.39
CA THR A 301 -2.12 7.91 -10.47
C THR A 301 -0.68 8.23 -10.05
N ILE A 302 0.05 7.21 -9.59
CA ILE A 302 1.47 7.36 -9.30
C ILE A 302 2.24 7.66 -10.58
N ASN A 303 1.86 7.03 -11.68
CA ASN A 303 2.48 7.29 -12.99
C ASN A 303 2.40 8.78 -13.37
N GLU A 304 1.22 9.41 -13.26
CA GLU A 304 1.05 10.86 -13.51
C GLU A 304 1.90 11.73 -12.59
N LEU A 305 1.96 11.37 -11.29
CA LEU A 305 2.76 12.13 -10.33
C LEU A 305 4.26 12.05 -10.62
N LEU A 306 4.75 10.91 -11.10
CA LEU A 306 6.16 10.71 -11.42
C LEU A 306 6.66 11.56 -12.60
N PHE A 307 5.76 12.08 -13.45
CA PHE A 307 6.14 13.08 -14.45
C PHE A 307 6.55 14.43 -13.84
N HIS A 308 6.08 14.75 -12.63
CA HIS A 308 6.27 16.04 -12.01
C HIS A 308 7.10 16.01 -10.73
N PHE A 309 7.14 14.87 -10.04
CA PHE A 309 7.77 14.70 -8.74
C PHE A 309 8.60 13.43 -8.70
N ASP A 310 9.71 13.49 -7.98
CA ASP A 310 10.49 12.29 -7.64
C ASP A 310 9.68 11.36 -6.74
N GLY A 311 9.86 10.05 -6.90
CA GLY A 311 9.15 9.04 -6.12
C GLY A 311 9.38 9.15 -4.61
N GLU A 312 10.58 9.59 -4.18
CA GLU A 312 10.83 9.86 -2.76
C GLU A 312 10.02 11.04 -2.22
N ALA A 313 9.74 12.06 -3.04
CA ALA A 313 8.87 13.17 -2.63
C ALA A 313 7.43 12.70 -2.42
N ILE A 314 6.94 11.82 -3.32
CA ILE A 314 5.61 11.19 -3.17
C ILE A 314 5.59 10.32 -1.92
N ARG A 315 6.60 9.48 -1.72
CA ARG A 315 6.76 8.67 -0.53
C ARG A 315 6.75 9.50 0.75
N TYR A 316 7.55 10.56 0.79
CA TYR A 316 7.64 11.45 1.94
C TYR A 316 6.28 12.07 2.28
N ALA A 317 5.55 12.55 1.27
CA ALA A 317 4.20 13.11 1.45
C ALA A 317 3.22 12.08 2.04
N LEU A 318 3.30 10.80 1.62
CA LEU A 318 2.48 9.72 2.16
C LEU A 318 2.80 9.39 3.63
N LEU A 319 4.03 9.66 4.09
CA LEU A 319 4.48 9.39 5.46
C LEU A 319 4.24 10.57 6.43
N GLN A 320 3.80 11.75 5.95
CA GLN A 320 3.60 12.94 6.78
C GLN A 320 2.44 12.81 7.77
N ALA A 321 1.44 11.97 7.49
CA ALA A 321 0.35 11.69 8.42
C ALA A 321 0.49 10.28 9.02
N HIS A 322 0.02 10.12 10.26
CA HIS A 322 -0.06 8.79 10.87
C HIS A 322 -0.87 7.86 9.98
N TYR A 323 -0.41 6.61 9.79
CA TYR A 323 -0.99 5.71 8.78
C TYR A 323 -2.49 5.45 8.95
N ARG A 324 -3.00 5.45 10.18
CA ARG A 324 -4.44 5.26 10.47
C ARG A 324 -5.29 6.52 10.27
N ALA A 325 -4.68 7.70 10.28
CA ALA A 325 -5.39 8.95 10.06
C ALA A 325 -5.71 9.15 8.57
N PRO A 326 -6.77 9.86 8.21
CA PRO A 326 -6.96 10.36 6.86
C PRO A 326 -5.76 11.23 6.45
N LEU A 327 -5.35 11.12 5.19
CA LEU A 327 -4.28 11.93 4.62
C LEU A 327 -4.86 12.86 3.54
N SER A 328 -4.80 14.17 3.78
CA SER A 328 -5.08 15.15 2.73
C SER A 328 -3.87 15.26 1.81
N PHE A 329 -4.06 14.90 0.54
CA PHE A 329 -3.01 14.87 -0.47
C PHE A 329 -3.26 15.96 -1.51
N SER A 330 -2.29 16.79 -1.78
CA SER A 330 -2.39 17.91 -2.72
C SER A 330 -1.04 18.20 -3.38
N LYS A 331 -1.04 18.94 -4.48
CA LYS A 331 0.19 19.44 -5.11
C LYS A 331 1.05 20.21 -4.10
N LYS A 332 0.42 21.03 -3.24
CA LYS A 332 1.11 21.78 -2.18
C LYS A 332 1.85 20.85 -1.22
N SER A 333 1.21 19.76 -0.76
CA SER A 333 1.86 18.79 0.14
C SER A 333 3.08 18.10 -0.51
N LEU A 334 3.05 17.87 -1.82
CA LEU A 334 4.19 17.33 -2.57
C LEU A 334 5.34 18.35 -2.70
N GLU A 335 5.03 19.62 -2.94
CA GLU A 335 6.04 20.69 -2.99
C GLU A 335 6.70 20.89 -1.62
N GLU A 336 5.94 20.81 -0.54
CA GLU A 336 6.45 20.86 0.83
C GLU A 336 7.31 19.64 1.16
N ALA A 337 6.91 18.44 0.74
CA ALA A 337 7.69 17.22 0.86
C ALA A 337 9.04 17.33 0.14
N LYS A 338 9.04 17.86 -1.10
CA LYS A 338 10.25 18.08 -1.88
C LYS A 338 11.19 19.09 -1.23
N LYS A 339 10.66 20.19 -0.66
CA LYS A 339 11.46 21.17 0.09
C LYS A 339 12.11 20.54 1.32
N SER A 340 11.33 19.75 2.07
CA SER A 340 11.80 19.04 3.25
C SER A 340 12.91 18.05 2.90
N LEU A 341 12.70 17.18 1.92
CA LEU A 341 13.73 16.24 1.45
C LEU A 341 15.00 16.94 0.97
N SER A 342 14.86 18.03 0.20
CA SER A 342 16.03 18.80 -0.27
C SER A 342 16.88 19.33 0.88
N ARG A 343 16.25 19.66 2.02
CA ARG A 343 16.96 20.08 3.23
C ARG A 343 17.67 18.91 3.91
N LEU A 344 17.03 17.74 3.97
CA LEU A 344 17.61 16.52 4.50
C LEU A 344 18.81 16.07 3.64
N TYR A 345 18.68 16.08 2.31
CA TYR A 345 19.76 15.71 1.39
C TYR A 345 21.03 16.57 1.58
N ARG A 346 20.87 17.90 1.73
CA ARG A 346 22.03 18.79 2.01
C ARG A 346 22.71 18.46 3.34
N ALA A 347 21.92 18.12 4.36
CA ALA A 347 22.46 17.80 5.69
C ALA A 347 23.25 16.48 5.74
N VAL A 348 23.02 15.57 4.79
CA VAL A 348 23.72 14.28 4.70
C VAL A 348 24.71 14.21 3.53
N GLU A 349 25.03 15.34 2.90
CA GLU A 349 25.98 15.38 1.79
C GLU A 349 27.36 14.85 2.22
N GLY A 350 27.88 13.87 1.46
CA GLY A 350 29.14 13.20 1.76
C GLY A 350 29.06 12.13 2.85
N PHE A 351 27.89 11.84 3.40
CA PHE A 351 27.68 10.75 4.37
C PHE A 351 27.10 9.52 3.71
N GLU A 352 27.69 8.36 4.04
CA GLU A 352 27.20 7.05 3.63
C GLU A 352 26.59 6.31 4.82
N VAL A 353 25.74 5.31 4.51
CA VAL A 353 25.15 4.46 5.55
C VAL A 353 26.22 3.49 6.07
N ASN A 354 26.73 3.73 7.30
CA ASN A 354 27.83 2.96 7.89
C ASN A 354 27.62 2.58 9.38
N GLY A 355 26.38 2.63 9.88
CA GLY A 355 26.14 2.35 11.29
C GLY A 355 24.66 2.13 11.62
N LYS A 356 24.37 2.17 12.92
CA LYS A 356 23.00 2.00 13.42
C LYS A 356 22.15 3.26 13.19
N PRO A 357 20.84 3.09 12.94
CA PRO A 357 19.89 4.20 12.96
C PRO A 357 19.84 4.92 14.31
N ASP A 358 19.29 6.12 14.32
CA ASP A 358 19.01 6.89 15.54
C ASP A 358 17.97 6.14 16.41
N GLU A 359 18.29 5.97 17.69
CA GLU A 359 17.48 5.18 18.62
C GLU A 359 16.09 5.82 18.85
N GLU A 360 16.02 7.15 18.95
CA GLU A 360 14.75 7.84 19.16
C GLU A 360 13.85 7.75 17.90
N LEU A 361 14.42 7.72 16.70
CA LEU A 361 13.67 7.48 15.49
C LEU A 361 13.06 6.06 15.47
N ILE A 362 13.82 5.05 15.91
CA ILE A 362 13.31 3.67 16.07
C ILE A 362 12.18 3.64 17.08
N ILE A 363 12.34 4.27 18.26
CA ILE A 363 11.30 4.34 19.29
C ILE A 363 10.01 4.96 18.74
N ASN A 364 10.13 6.04 17.95
CA ASN A 364 8.99 6.66 17.32
C ASN A 364 8.28 5.75 16.33
N LEU A 365 9.02 4.94 15.57
CA LEU A 365 8.40 3.94 14.67
C LEU A 365 7.81 2.75 15.44
N CYS A 366 8.36 2.39 16.59
CA CYS A 366 7.82 1.35 17.47
C CYS A 366 6.50 1.76 18.16
N ASP A 367 6.15 3.05 18.16
CA ASP A 367 4.88 3.59 18.63
C ASP A 367 3.85 3.59 17.48
N ASP A 368 3.37 2.41 17.11
CA ASP A 368 2.32 2.21 16.08
C ASP A 368 2.69 2.81 14.71
N ILE A 369 3.93 2.58 14.27
CA ILE A 369 4.46 3.08 12.98
C ILE A 369 4.30 4.61 12.88
N ASN A 370 4.66 5.35 13.91
CA ASN A 370 4.45 6.80 13.99
C ASN A 370 5.44 7.56 13.10
N THR A 371 5.21 7.48 11.78
CA THR A 371 6.07 8.15 10.78
C THR A 371 6.12 9.68 10.96
N PRO A 372 5.04 10.40 11.37
CA PRO A 372 5.16 11.82 11.66
C PRO A 372 6.18 12.15 12.76
N LYS A 373 6.20 11.40 13.87
CA LYS A 373 7.20 11.58 14.93
C LYS A 373 8.61 11.22 14.42
N ALA A 374 8.75 10.15 13.64
CA ALA A 374 10.01 9.77 13.04
C ALA A 374 10.55 10.84 12.08
N LEU A 375 9.70 11.45 11.25
CA LEU A 375 10.05 12.58 10.39
C LEU A 375 10.42 13.82 11.20
N ALA A 376 9.72 14.13 12.28
CA ALA A 376 10.07 15.21 13.19
C ALA A 376 11.48 15.02 13.79
N ARG A 377 11.81 13.76 14.18
CA ARG A 377 13.16 13.41 14.63
C ARG A 377 14.20 13.58 13.53
N ALA A 378 13.89 13.17 12.29
CA ALA A 378 14.77 13.38 11.15
C ALA A 378 15.05 14.88 10.91
N HIS A 379 14.04 15.75 11.06
CA HIS A 379 14.23 17.20 10.98
C HIS A 379 15.10 17.74 12.12
N TYR A 380 14.92 17.28 13.35
CA TYR A 380 15.79 17.63 14.45
C TYR A 380 17.26 17.29 14.16
N LEU A 381 17.53 16.07 13.68
CA LEU A 381 18.87 15.65 13.27
C LEU A 381 19.43 16.51 12.14
N THR A 382 18.57 16.92 11.21
CA THR A 382 18.94 17.85 10.13
C THR A 382 19.36 19.23 10.68
N ASP A 383 18.62 19.76 11.65
CA ASP A 383 18.92 21.06 12.26
C ASP A 383 20.26 21.04 13.00
N GLU A 384 20.53 19.97 13.76
CA GLU A 384 21.81 19.80 14.43
C GLU A 384 22.97 19.55 13.46
N ALA A 385 22.74 18.80 12.37
CA ALA A 385 23.73 18.60 11.31
C ALA A 385 24.10 19.95 10.65
N ASN A 386 23.12 20.80 10.36
CA ASN A 386 23.33 22.14 9.79
C ASN A 386 24.07 23.10 10.75
N LYS A 387 24.03 22.85 12.06
CA LYS A 387 24.86 23.54 13.07
C LYS A 387 26.28 22.97 13.19
N GLY A 388 26.63 21.95 12.41
CA GLY A 388 27.95 21.36 12.33
C GLY A 388 28.09 19.99 13.02
N SER A 389 27.01 19.38 13.52
CA SER A 389 27.07 18.06 14.13
C SER A 389 27.18 16.95 13.08
N LYS A 390 28.39 16.48 12.83
CA LYS A 390 28.63 15.31 11.95
C LYS A 390 27.97 14.03 12.46
N GLU A 391 27.87 13.87 13.79
CA GLU A 391 27.19 12.73 14.41
C GLU A 391 25.70 12.71 14.04
N CYS A 392 25.01 13.87 14.10
CA CYS A 392 23.60 13.96 13.74
C CYS A 392 23.40 13.74 12.23
N ALA A 393 24.27 14.24 11.36
CA ALA A 393 24.25 13.96 9.94
C ALA A 393 24.37 12.45 9.65
N GLN A 394 25.31 11.76 10.34
CA GLN A 394 25.50 10.32 10.21
C GLN A 394 24.29 9.52 10.74
N LYS A 395 23.74 9.91 11.90
CA LYS A 395 22.51 9.28 12.45
C LYS A 395 21.33 9.46 11.51
N LEU A 396 21.17 10.65 10.92
CA LEU A 396 20.13 10.92 9.91
C LEU A 396 20.31 9.99 8.70
N LYS A 397 21.51 9.90 8.12
CA LYS A 397 21.79 9.04 6.96
C LYS A 397 21.54 7.57 7.28
N ASN A 398 21.97 7.09 8.45
CA ASN A 398 21.72 5.71 8.88
C ASN A 398 20.24 5.39 9.08
N SER A 399 19.46 6.38 9.57
CA SER A 399 18.03 6.23 9.84
C SER A 399 17.16 6.30 8.59
N SER A 400 17.66 6.91 7.53
CA SER A 400 16.92 7.10 6.28
C SER A 400 16.42 5.78 5.66
N LYS A 401 17.17 4.69 5.85
CA LYS A 401 16.78 3.35 5.39
C LYS A 401 15.47 2.85 6.00
N LEU A 402 15.16 3.24 7.25
CA LEU A 402 13.91 2.85 7.91
C LEU A 402 12.70 3.52 7.26
N LEU A 403 12.85 4.77 6.86
CA LEU A 403 11.81 5.53 6.17
C LEU A 403 11.82 5.30 4.65
N GLY A 404 12.88 4.69 4.10
CA GLY A 404 13.07 4.48 2.67
C GLY A 404 13.23 5.79 1.88
N ILE A 405 13.92 6.76 2.48
CA ILE A 405 14.25 8.07 1.89
C ILE A 405 15.76 8.26 1.86
N LEU A 406 16.24 9.31 1.21
CA LEU A 406 17.66 9.64 1.02
C LEU A 406 18.44 8.49 0.37
N SER A 407 17.80 7.79 -0.59
CA SER A 407 18.36 6.64 -1.28
C SER A 407 19.30 7.02 -2.41
N GLN A 408 19.14 8.22 -2.95
CA GLN A 408 19.95 8.79 -4.02
C GLN A 408 21.17 9.52 -3.45
N SER A 409 22.13 9.86 -4.30
CA SER A 409 23.14 10.85 -3.96
C SER A 409 22.54 12.26 -3.94
N THR A 410 23.17 13.18 -3.23
CA THR A 410 22.72 14.60 -3.23
C THR A 410 22.75 15.18 -4.64
N GLU A 411 23.76 14.80 -5.44
CA GLU A 411 23.90 15.26 -6.81
C GLU A 411 22.75 14.76 -7.70
N GLU A 412 22.38 13.48 -7.61
CA GLU A 412 21.25 12.89 -8.35
C GLU A 412 19.94 13.55 -7.96
N TRP A 413 19.67 13.75 -6.66
CA TRP A 413 18.47 14.43 -6.17
C TRP A 413 18.28 15.83 -6.78
N PHE A 414 19.37 16.61 -6.88
CA PHE A 414 19.31 17.96 -7.45
C PHE A 414 19.41 18.00 -8.98
N LYS A 415 19.91 16.94 -9.64
CA LYS A 415 19.93 16.80 -11.10
C LYS A 415 18.58 16.41 -11.70
N PHE A 416 17.76 15.67 -10.97
CA PHE A 416 16.47 15.15 -11.42
C PHE A 416 15.59 16.22 -12.14
N ARG A 417 15.70 17.48 -11.75
CA ARG A 417 15.01 18.59 -12.42
C ARG A 417 15.48 18.86 -13.85
N LYS A 418 16.74 18.60 -14.18
CA LYS A 418 17.27 18.87 -15.53
C LYS A 418 16.74 17.88 -16.55
N GLU A 419 16.64 16.62 -16.15
CA GLU A 419 16.22 15.54 -17.05
C GLU A 419 14.70 15.49 -17.24
N LEU A 420 13.89 15.79 -16.22
CA LEU A 420 12.44 15.96 -16.36
C LEU A 420 12.10 17.16 -17.27
N ASN A 421 12.79 18.27 -17.12
CA ASN A 421 12.59 19.41 -18.00
C ASN A 421 13.07 19.14 -19.43
N GLN A 422 14.04 18.24 -19.61
CA GLN A 422 14.51 17.81 -20.93
C GLN A 422 13.62 16.73 -21.56
N SER A 423 13.09 15.79 -20.77
CA SER A 423 12.16 14.77 -21.29
C SER A 423 10.76 15.34 -21.57
N GLN A 424 10.31 16.33 -20.83
CA GLN A 424 9.12 17.11 -21.21
C GLN A 424 9.32 17.89 -22.52
N SER A 425 10.57 18.27 -22.85
CA SER A 425 10.89 18.84 -24.17
C SER A 425 10.95 17.80 -25.29
N PHE A 426 11.00 16.48 -24.98
CA PHE A 426 11.06 15.40 -25.98
C PHE A 426 9.70 14.85 -26.40
N GLU A 427 8.63 15.05 -25.61
CA GLU A 427 7.24 14.75 -26.01
C GLU A 427 6.48 15.96 -26.55
N ILE A 428 7.00 17.16 -26.42
CA ILE A 428 6.54 18.28 -27.22
C ILE A 428 7.16 18.09 -28.62
N SER A 429 6.44 17.38 -29.49
CA SER A 429 6.77 17.25 -30.91
C SER A 429 6.74 18.58 -31.66
N MET A 430 6.81 19.69 -30.94
CA MET A 430 6.74 21.06 -31.45
C MET A 430 7.83 21.91 -30.79
N THR A 431 8.54 22.65 -31.60
CA THR A 431 9.53 23.61 -31.16
C THR A 431 8.85 24.84 -30.54
N GLU A 432 9.59 25.57 -29.68
CA GLU A 432 9.12 26.83 -29.07
C GLU A 432 8.57 27.81 -30.13
N LYS A 433 9.20 27.85 -31.29
CA LYS A 433 8.75 28.63 -32.46
C LYS A 433 7.40 28.18 -33.02
N GLU A 434 7.17 26.87 -33.12
CA GLU A 434 5.88 26.33 -33.59
C GLU A 434 4.75 26.58 -32.59
N ILE A 435 5.08 26.62 -31.28
CA ILE A 435 4.13 27.00 -30.22
C ILE A 435 3.75 28.47 -30.34
N GLU A 436 4.75 29.37 -30.53
CA GLU A 436 4.52 30.79 -30.73
C GLU A 436 3.69 31.05 -32.00
N GLU A 437 3.97 30.32 -33.09
CA GLU A 437 3.18 30.38 -34.33
C GLU A 437 1.71 30.00 -34.12
N LEU A 438 1.44 28.92 -33.34
CA LEU A 438 0.06 28.51 -33.00
C LEU A 438 -0.63 29.52 -32.08
N ILE A 439 0.08 30.13 -31.15
CA ILE A 439 -0.48 31.18 -30.29
C ILE A 439 -0.88 32.39 -31.14
N LEU A 440 -0.05 32.79 -32.11
CA LEU A 440 -0.34 33.88 -33.04
C LEU A 440 -1.50 33.54 -33.97
N GLU A 441 -1.52 32.30 -34.49
CA GLU A 441 -2.61 31.80 -35.33
C GLU A 441 -3.96 31.79 -34.61
N ARG A 442 -3.98 31.37 -33.32
CA ARG A 442 -5.17 31.44 -32.46
C ARG A 442 -5.65 32.87 -32.26
N LYS A 443 -4.72 33.80 -32.01
CA LYS A 443 -5.04 35.22 -31.86
C LYS A 443 -5.70 35.75 -33.15
N THR A 444 -5.11 35.47 -34.31
CA THR A 444 -5.60 35.85 -35.61
C THR A 444 -7.03 35.25 -35.89
N ALA A 445 -7.22 33.96 -35.50
CA ALA A 445 -8.54 33.33 -35.63
C ALA A 445 -9.58 34.00 -34.73
N LYS A 446 -9.22 34.39 -33.49
CA LYS A 446 -10.13 35.18 -32.62
C LYS A 446 -10.45 36.55 -33.20
N ASP A 447 -9.47 37.25 -33.72
CA ASP A 447 -9.65 38.58 -34.32
C ASP A 447 -10.55 38.55 -35.58
N SER A 448 -10.46 37.45 -36.34
CA SER A 448 -11.34 37.19 -37.50
C SER A 448 -12.68 36.52 -37.13
N LYS A 449 -12.98 36.33 -35.84
CA LYS A 449 -14.21 35.67 -35.30
C LYS A 449 -14.36 34.18 -35.71
N ASP A 450 -13.28 33.52 -36.12
CA ASP A 450 -13.26 32.08 -36.35
C ASP A 450 -13.01 31.35 -35.04
N TYR A 451 -14.06 31.26 -34.23
CA TYR A 451 -14.01 30.63 -32.92
C TYR A 451 -13.76 29.11 -32.99
N SER A 452 -14.22 28.47 -34.08
CA SER A 452 -14.01 27.01 -34.28
C SER A 452 -12.51 26.68 -34.40
N LYS A 453 -11.80 27.46 -35.23
CA LYS A 453 -10.35 27.31 -35.40
C LYS A 453 -9.56 27.70 -34.11
N ALA A 454 -9.99 28.74 -33.42
CA ALA A 454 -9.39 29.17 -32.15
C ALA A 454 -9.52 28.10 -31.06
N ASP A 455 -10.65 27.39 -30.99
CA ASP A 455 -10.86 26.29 -30.01
C ASP A 455 -10.10 25.04 -30.40
N GLN A 456 -10.01 24.66 -31.69
CA GLN A 456 -9.15 23.56 -32.12
C GLN A 456 -7.66 23.79 -31.76
N ILE A 457 -7.18 24.99 -31.96
CA ILE A 457 -5.79 25.34 -31.57
C ILE A 457 -5.59 25.28 -30.04
N ARG A 458 -6.61 25.76 -29.31
CA ARG A 458 -6.60 25.66 -27.83
C ARG A 458 -6.56 24.22 -27.37
N GLU A 459 -7.39 23.34 -27.91
CA GLU A 459 -7.37 21.91 -27.56
C GLU A 459 -6.04 21.24 -27.94
N LYS A 460 -5.45 21.62 -29.07
CA LYS A 460 -4.14 21.13 -29.50
C LYS A 460 -3.03 21.54 -28.50
N LEU A 461 -3.04 22.79 -28.05
CA LEU A 461 -2.08 23.29 -27.06
C LEU A 461 -2.34 22.69 -25.65
N LEU A 462 -3.61 22.49 -25.28
CA LEU A 462 -3.99 21.87 -24.01
C LEU A 462 -3.54 20.39 -23.93
N LYS A 463 -3.58 19.65 -25.05
CA LYS A 463 -3.04 18.29 -25.15
C LYS A 463 -1.52 18.22 -24.97
N LEU A 464 -0.84 19.36 -25.10
CA LEU A 464 0.60 19.54 -24.87
C LEU A 464 0.89 20.23 -23.53
N ASP A 465 -0.09 20.26 -22.59
CA ASP A 465 -0.02 20.94 -21.27
C ASP A 465 0.28 22.44 -21.34
N ILE A 466 0.04 23.09 -22.50
CA ILE A 466 0.21 24.52 -22.65
C ILE A 466 -1.12 25.21 -22.37
N VAL A 467 -1.23 25.83 -21.20
CA VAL A 467 -2.39 26.64 -20.80
C VAL A 467 -2.19 28.07 -21.27
N LEU A 468 -3.12 28.56 -22.11
CA LEU A 468 -3.16 29.96 -22.55
C LEU A 468 -4.11 30.74 -21.62
N GLU A 469 -3.61 31.78 -20.99
CA GLU A 469 -4.41 32.74 -20.25
C GLU A 469 -5.39 33.55 -21.13
#